data_52449e2106f398bdf2d65d86f73e5df7
#
_entry.id   52449e2106f398bdf2d65d86f73e5df7
#
_cell.length_a   1.000
_cell.length_b   1.000
_cell.length_c   1.000
_cell.angle_alpha   90.00
_cell.angle_beta   90.00
_cell.angle_gamma   90.00
#
_symmetry.space_group_name_H-M   'P 1'
#
loop_
_entity.id
_entity.type
_entity.pdbx_description
1 polymer ?
#
loop_
_entity_poly.entity_id
_entity_poly.type
_entity_poly.pdbx_seq_one_letter_code
_entity_poly.pdbx_strand_id
1 'polypeptide(L)'
;MLARFDGFSPAALTFLRGLSRNNRKEWFEANRERYEDEIKRPLLALIEEVDIRLAAFAPEIIGNKKSLFRIHRDVRFSKDKRPYKTHAACWFYHRDAGRAVGENAAHGGAGFYFHFAPGEVF
;
A
#
# COMPACT_ATOMS: atom_id res chain seq x y z
N MET A 1 -14.60 9.36 -13.00
CA MET A 1 -15.40 8.44 -12.18
C MET A 1 -14.51 7.74 -11.17
N LEU A 2 -14.90 7.76 -9.90
CA LEU A 2 -14.13 7.15 -8.86
C LEU A 2 -14.23 5.64 -8.91
N ALA A 3 -13.10 4.95 -8.74
CA ALA A 3 -13.09 3.51 -8.63
C ALA A 3 -13.72 3.11 -7.28
N ARG A 4 -14.66 2.19 -7.33
CA ARG A 4 -15.30 1.71 -6.13
C ARG A 4 -14.41 0.69 -5.42
N PHE A 5 -14.27 0.82 -4.11
CA PHE A 5 -13.57 -0.18 -3.34
C PHE A 5 -14.55 -1.28 -2.91
N ASP A 6 -14.33 -2.48 -3.42
CA ASP A 6 -15.16 -3.65 -3.14
C ASP A 6 -14.44 -4.70 -2.29
N GLY A 7 -13.35 -4.30 -1.63
CA GLY A 7 -12.54 -5.20 -0.83
C GLY A 7 -11.39 -5.81 -1.64
N PHE A 8 -10.59 -6.63 -0.97
CA PHE A 8 -9.52 -7.38 -1.61
C PHE A 8 -10.02 -8.79 -1.88
N SER A 9 -9.73 -9.32 -3.06
CA SER A 9 -10.11 -10.68 -3.43
C SER A 9 -9.14 -11.68 -2.80
N PRO A 10 -9.54 -12.98 -2.71
CA PRO A 10 -8.58 -14.03 -2.31
C PRO A 10 -7.32 -14.08 -3.19
N ALA A 11 -7.42 -13.64 -4.44
CA ALA A 11 -6.29 -13.57 -5.35
C ALA A 11 -5.19 -12.61 -4.86
N ALA A 12 -5.56 -11.58 -4.08
CA ALA A 12 -4.59 -10.67 -3.48
C ALA A 12 -3.70 -11.42 -2.48
N LEU A 13 -4.29 -12.23 -1.61
CA LEU A 13 -3.53 -13.05 -0.66
C LEU A 13 -2.69 -14.10 -1.38
N THR A 14 -3.24 -14.73 -2.40
CA THR A 14 -2.52 -15.71 -3.20
C THR A 14 -1.29 -15.08 -3.86
N PHE A 15 -1.43 -13.88 -4.39
CA PHE A 15 -0.31 -13.13 -4.97
C PHE A 15 0.78 -12.88 -3.91
N LEU A 16 0.40 -12.37 -2.73
CA LEU A 16 1.37 -12.05 -1.68
C LEU A 16 2.08 -13.30 -1.16
N ARG A 17 1.37 -14.42 -1.05
CA ARG A 17 1.99 -15.70 -0.70
C ARG A 17 2.98 -16.16 -1.76
N GLY A 18 2.60 -16.02 -3.03
CA GLY A 18 3.48 -16.35 -4.16
C GLY A 18 4.73 -15.49 -4.16
N LEU A 19 4.59 -14.20 -3.89
CA LEU A 19 5.72 -13.29 -3.82
C LEU A 19 6.64 -13.64 -2.63
N SER A 20 6.08 -14.04 -1.51
CA SER A 20 6.87 -14.48 -0.36
C SER A 20 7.75 -15.67 -0.69
N ARG A 21 7.25 -16.62 -1.50
CA ARG A 21 7.98 -17.81 -1.91
C ARG A 21 8.95 -17.57 -3.06
N ASN A 22 8.71 -16.55 -3.86
CA ASN A 22 9.43 -16.25 -5.10
C ASN A 22 9.85 -14.78 -5.13
N ASN A 23 10.50 -14.32 -4.08
CA ASN A 23 10.80 -12.90 -3.91
C ASN A 23 12.03 -12.52 -4.74
N ARG A 24 11.81 -12.40 -6.05
CA ARG A 24 12.84 -12.04 -7.02
C ARG A 24 12.23 -11.32 -8.21
N LYS A 25 13.04 -10.54 -8.88
CA LYS A 25 12.63 -9.67 -9.97
C LYS A 25 11.94 -10.43 -11.11
N GLU A 26 12.48 -11.56 -11.51
CA GLU A 26 11.94 -12.35 -12.63
C GLU A 26 10.52 -12.81 -12.34
N TRP A 27 10.27 -13.29 -11.13
CA TRP A 27 8.92 -13.72 -10.75
C TRP A 27 7.96 -12.54 -10.72
N PHE A 28 8.38 -11.42 -10.13
CA PHE A 28 7.53 -10.24 -10.02
C PHE A 28 7.17 -9.70 -11.40
N GLU A 29 8.14 -9.59 -12.30
CA GLU A 29 7.87 -9.11 -13.66
C GLU A 29 6.90 -10.02 -14.40
N ALA A 30 7.01 -11.34 -14.23
CA ALA A 30 6.09 -12.29 -14.83
C ALA A 30 4.67 -12.21 -14.25
N ASN A 31 4.54 -11.67 -13.04
CA ASN A 31 3.26 -11.59 -12.33
C ASN A 31 2.82 -10.14 -12.06
N ARG A 32 3.44 -9.17 -12.73
CA ARG A 32 3.17 -7.74 -12.53
C ARG A 32 1.70 -7.39 -12.72
N GLU A 33 1.04 -7.99 -13.68
CA GLU A 33 -0.37 -7.74 -13.96
C GLU A 33 -1.25 -8.14 -12.76
N ARG A 34 -0.91 -9.23 -12.11
CA ARG A 34 -1.60 -9.66 -10.89
C ARG A 34 -1.40 -8.63 -9.77
N TYR A 35 -0.20 -8.10 -9.62
CA TYR A 35 0.06 -7.03 -8.64
C TYR A 35 -0.83 -5.82 -8.93
N GLU A 36 -0.86 -5.36 -10.19
CA GLU A 36 -1.65 -4.20 -10.58
C GLU A 36 -3.14 -4.41 -10.32
N ASP A 37 -3.66 -5.58 -10.66
CA ASP A 37 -5.09 -5.85 -10.59
C ASP A 37 -5.57 -6.21 -9.19
N GLU A 38 -4.78 -6.97 -8.43
CA GLU A 38 -5.24 -7.53 -7.16
C GLU A 38 -4.76 -6.75 -5.94
N ILE A 39 -3.69 -5.98 -6.07
CA ILE A 39 -3.11 -5.22 -4.96
C ILE A 39 -3.24 -3.73 -5.19
N LYS A 40 -2.60 -3.22 -6.24
CA LYS A 40 -2.46 -1.78 -6.44
C LYS A 40 -3.79 -1.09 -6.72
N ARG A 41 -4.56 -1.60 -7.66
CA ARG A 41 -5.83 -0.99 -8.03
C ARG A 41 -6.84 -1.00 -6.86
N PRO A 42 -7.05 -2.13 -6.17
CA PRO A 42 -7.92 -2.12 -5.00
C PRO A 42 -7.44 -1.20 -3.88
N LEU A 43 -6.12 -1.13 -3.66
CA LEU A 43 -5.57 -0.29 -2.61
C LEU A 43 -5.75 1.20 -2.93
N LEU A 44 -5.58 1.59 -4.19
CA LEU A 44 -5.87 2.95 -4.62
C LEU A 44 -7.36 3.30 -4.47
N ALA A 45 -8.24 2.36 -4.75
CA ALA A 45 -9.67 2.55 -4.55
C ALA A 45 -10.02 2.72 -3.06
N LEU A 46 -9.37 1.96 -2.18
CA LEU A 46 -9.52 2.11 -0.74
C LEU A 46 -9.07 3.50 -0.29
N ILE A 47 -7.90 3.94 -0.75
CA ILE A 47 -7.35 5.26 -0.40
C ILE A 47 -8.33 6.35 -0.79
N GLU A 48 -8.88 6.28 -2.00
CA GLU A 48 -9.81 7.28 -2.51
C GLU A 48 -11.10 7.30 -1.70
N GLU A 49 -11.67 6.15 -1.39
CA GLU A 49 -12.91 6.07 -0.63
C GLU A 49 -12.72 6.57 0.81
N VAL A 50 -11.63 6.20 1.46
CA VAL A 50 -11.34 6.67 2.82
C VAL A 50 -11.10 8.17 2.83
N ASP A 51 -10.39 8.70 1.84
CA ASP A 51 -10.16 10.15 1.73
C ASP A 51 -11.49 10.91 1.66
N ILE A 52 -12.42 10.44 0.86
CA ILE A 52 -13.74 11.05 0.74
C ILE A 52 -14.48 11.03 2.09
N ARG A 53 -14.43 9.92 2.81
CA ARG A 53 -15.09 9.80 4.10
C ARG A 53 -14.44 10.65 5.18
N LEU A 54 -13.11 10.73 5.17
CA LEU A 54 -12.36 11.57 6.11
C LEU A 54 -12.71 13.05 5.95
N ALA A 55 -13.00 13.49 4.74
CA ALA A 55 -13.37 14.87 4.48
C ALA A 55 -14.59 15.33 5.29
N ALA A 56 -15.44 14.40 5.71
CA ALA A 56 -16.65 14.72 6.47
C ALA A 56 -16.38 14.99 7.96
N PHE A 57 -15.32 14.43 8.55
CA PHE A 57 -15.08 14.58 9.99
C PHE A 57 -13.62 14.88 10.37
N ALA A 58 -12.69 14.66 9.47
CA ALA A 58 -11.27 14.93 9.70
C ALA A 58 -10.61 15.44 8.41
N PRO A 59 -11.05 16.62 7.90
CA PRO A 59 -10.59 17.09 6.59
C PRO A 59 -9.11 17.42 6.51
N GLU A 60 -8.45 17.53 7.64
CA GLU A 60 -7.00 17.72 7.68
C GLU A 60 -6.20 16.43 7.45
N ILE A 61 -6.86 15.27 7.52
CA ILE A 61 -6.23 13.98 7.21
C ILE A 61 -6.64 13.57 5.79
N ILE A 62 -5.67 13.38 4.93
CA ILE A 62 -5.92 13.14 3.51
C ILE A 62 -5.25 11.88 3.01
N GLY A 63 -5.75 11.36 1.88
CA GLY A 63 -5.17 10.26 1.15
C GLY A 63 -5.15 10.54 -0.34
N ASN A 64 -4.10 10.09 -1.02
CA ASN A 64 -3.95 10.26 -2.47
C ASN A 64 -2.95 9.22 -3.00
N LYS A 65 -2.50 9.37 -4.25
CA LYS A 65 -1.54 8.44 -4.85
C LYS A 65 -0.26 8.29 -4.05
N LYS A 66 0.16 9.34 -3.33
CA LYS A 66 1.36 9.31 -2.49
C LYS A 66 1.16 8.53 -1.20
N SER A 67 -0.08 8.19 -0.86
CA SER A 67 -0.41 7.38 0.30
C SER A 67 -0.06 5.91 0.11
N LEU A 68 0.07 5.46 -1.13
CA LEU A 68 0.40 4.09 -1.46
C LEU A 68 1.89 3.85 -1.24
N PHE A 69 2.23 2.90 -0.36
CA PHE A 69 3.63 2.49 -0.20
C PHE A 69 4.03 1.58 -1.36
N ARG A 70 5.24 1.82 -1.87
CA ARG A 70 5.77 1.02 -2.96
C ARG A 70 6.02 -0.42 -2.51
N ILE A 71 5.93 -1.36 -3.45
CA ILE A 71 6.16 -2.78 -3.17
C ILE A 71 7.66 -3.09 -3.01
N HIS A 72 8.53 -2.24 -3.52
CA HIS A 72 9.98 -2.44 -3.45
C HIS A 72 10.49 -2.15 -2.05
N ARG A 73 11.40 -3.01 -1.56
CA ARG A 73 12.10 -2.81 -0.29
C ARG A 73 13.36 -1.97 -0.51
N ASP A 74 13.68 -1.16 0.49
CA ASP A 74 15.00 -0.54 0.56
C ASP A 74 15.91 -1.53 1.29
N VAL A 75 16.83 -2.15 0.53
CA VAL A 75 17.69 -3.20 1.06
C VAL A 75 19.15 -2.79 1.21
N ARG A 76 19.44 -1.49 1.06
CA ARG A 76 20.82 -0.98 1.09
C ARG A 76 21.56 -1.36 2.38
N PHE A 77 20.87 -1.33 3.51
CA PHE A 77 21.45 -1.57 4.82
C PHE A 77 20.92 -2.83 5.50
N SER A 78 20.20 -3.67 4.76
CA SER A 78 19.59 -4.87 5.29
C SER A 78 20.41 -6.11 4.95
N LYS A 79 20.44 -7.06 5.87
CA LYS A 79 21.01 -8.39 5.59
C LYS A 79 20.10 -9.18 4.67
N ASP A 80 18.78 -8.97 4.80
CA ASP A 80 17.79 -9.57 3.93
C ASP A 80 17.70 -8.74 2.65
N LYS A 81 18.13 -9.33 1.55
CA LYS A 81 18.19 -8.67 0.24
C LYS A 81 17.01 -8.98 -0.67
N ARG A 82 15.95 -9.58 -0.12
CA ARG A 82 14.74 -9.79 -0.91
C ARG A 82 14.20 -8.43 -1.41
N PRO A 83 13.93 -8.29 -2.71
CA PRO A 83 13.64 -6.97 -3.28
C PRO A 83 12.22 -6.46 -3.03
N TYR A 84 11.28 -7.31 -2.65
CA TYR A 84 9.88 -6.93 -2.53
C TYR A 84 9.34 -7.16 -1.14
N LYS A 85 8.43 -6.26 -0.72
CA LYS A 85 7.66 -6.45 0.50
C LYS A 85 6.65 -7.56 0.29
N THR A 86 6.32 -8.30 1.34
CA THR A 86 5.32 -9.37 1.31
C THR A 86 3.99 -8.89 1.90
N HIS A 87 3.80 -7.59 1.95
CA HIS A 87 2.57 -6.95 2.40
C HIS A 87 2.27 -5.75 1.51
N ALA A 88 1.02 -5.32 1.54
CA ALA A 88 0.58 -4.09 0.90
C ALA A 88 0.17 -3.10 2.00
N ALA A 89 0.52 -1.84 1.84
CA ALA A 89 0.26 -0.84 2.86
C ALA A 89 0.00 0.52 2.25
N CYS A 90 -0.75 1.33 2.98
CA CYS A 90 -0.95 2.73 2.66
C CYS A 90 -1.14 3.52 3.94
N TRP A 91 -1.11 4.84 3.84
CA TRP A 91 -1.31 5.70 4.99
C TRP A 91 -2.06 6.96 4.61
N PHE A 92 -2.70 7.54 5.60
CA PHE A 92 -3.43 8.79 5.49
C PHE A 92 -2.78 9.77 6.43
N TYR A 93 -2.42 10.94 5.96
CA TYR A 93 -1.53 11.85 6.67
C TYR A 93 -2.13 13.24 6.78
N HIS A 94 -1.61 14.02 7.72
CA HIS A 94 -2.03 15.41 7.90
C HIS A 94 -1.57 16.22 6.68
N ARG A 95 -2.47 17.01 6.10
CA ARG A 95 -2.20 17.78 4.88
C ARG A 95 -1.01 18.73 5.01
N ASP A 96 -0.72 19.21 6.22
CA ASP A 96 0.40 20.11 6.47
C ASP A 96 1.74 19.38 6.52
N ALA A 97 1.73 18.06 6.55
CA ALA A 97 2.94 17.24 6.44
C ALA A 97 3.33 16.96 4.99
N GLY A 98 2.67 17.60 4.03
CA GLY A 98 2.71 17.25 2.62
C GLY A 98 4.03 17.42 1.89
N ARG A 99 5.04 17.98 2.52
CA ARG A 99 6.36 18.11 1.88
C ARG A 99 7.20 16.85 2.02
N ALA A 100 6.85 15.97 2.94
CA ALA A 100 7.53 14.71 3.18
C ALA A 100 6.48 13.61 3.24
N VAL A 101 6.07 13.12 2.09
CA VAL A 101 5.04 12.08 1.97
C VAL A 101 5.67 10.73 1.70
N GLY A 102 4.94 9.67 2.08
CA GLY A 102 5.36 8.29 1.89
C GLY A 102 5.97 7.70 3.15
N GLU A 103 6.75 6.64 2.98
CA GLU A 103 7.27 5.87 4.12
C GLU A 103 8.13 6.71 5.08
N ASN A 104 8.92 7.62 4.53
CA ASN A 104 9.80 8.47 5.34
C ASN A 104 9.04 9.47 6.19
N ALA A 105 7.86 9.87 5.77
CA ALA A 105 7.03 10.83 6.48
C ALA A 105 6.09 10.17 7.49
N ALA A 106 5.88 8.85 7.40
CA ALA A 106 4.94 8.11 8.24
C ALA A 106 5.29 8.16 9.72
N HIS A 107 6.52 8.46 10.06
CA HIS A 107 6.99 8.54 11.44
C HIS A 107 6.89 9.94 12.05
N GLY A 108 6.57 10.95 11.26
CA GLY A 108 6.63 12.35 11.67
C GLY A 108 5.31 13.06 11.84
N GLY A 109 4.17 12.42 11.62
CA GLY A 109 2.89 13.10 11.64
C GLY A 109 1.72 12.27 12.12
N ALA A 110 0.63 12.95 12.48
CA ALA A 110 -0.65 12.30 12.78
C ALA A 110 -1.22 11.68 11.52
N GLY A 111 -1.85 10.52 11.66
CA GLY A 111 -2.47 9.85 10.53
C GLY A 111 -2.90 8.43 10.86
N PHE A 112 -3.32 7.72 9.81
CA PHE A 112 -3.76 6.34 9.90
C PHE A 112 -2.94 5.48 8.95
N TYR A 113 -2.61 4.29 9.40
CA TYR A 113 -1.84 3.32 8.63
C TYR A 113 -2.70 2.08 8.38
N PHE A 114 -2.70 1.59 7.16
CA PHE A 114 -3.37 0.36 6.78
C PHE A 114 -2.35 -0.64 6.26
N HIS A 115 -2.44 -1.88 6.75
CA HIS A 115 -1.52 -2.96 6.40
C HIS A 115 -2.32 -4.20 6.05
N PHE A 116 -1.92 -4.86 4.96
CA PHE A 116 -2.59 -6.05 4.46
C PHE A 116 -1.55 -7.09 4.06
N ALA A 117 -1.62 -8.27 4.68
CA ALA A 117 -0.73 -9.39 4.38
C ALA A 117 -1.43 -10.71 4.69
N PRO A 118 -0.93 -11.85 4.20
CA PRO A 118 -1.50 -13.15 4.59
C PRO A 118 -1.48 -13.30 6.12
N GLY A 119 -2.68 -13.49 6.69
CA GLY A 119 -2.82 -13.68 8.13
C GLY A 119 -2.86 -12.40 8.96
N GLU A 120 -2.75 -11.22 8.36
CA GLU A 120 -2.80 -9.97 9.13
C GLU A 120 -3.42 -8.82 8.32
N VAL A 121 -4.30 -8.08 9.00
CA VAL A 121 -4.88 -6.84 8.49
C VAL A 121 -4.97 -5.85 9.66
N PHE A 122 -4.45 -4.66 9.49
CA PHE A 122 -4.59 -3.62 10.50
C PHE A 122 -4.37 -2.22 9.91
#